data_59af4f36e99172efdc6c134d2db5fc0f
#
_entry.id   59af4f36e99172efdc6c134d2db5fc0f
#
_cell.length_a   1.000
_cell.length_b   1.000
_cell.length_c   1.000
_cell.angle_alpha   90.00
_cell.angle_beta   90.00
_cell.angle_gamma   90.00
#
_symmetry.space_group_name_H-M   'P 1'
#
loop_
_entity.id
_entity.type
_entity.pdbx_description
1 polymer ?
#
loop_
_entity_poly.entity_id
_entity_poly.type
_entity_poly.pdbx_seq_one_letter_code
_entity_poly.pdbx_strand_id
1 'polypeptide(L)' 'MTRLSVLPTGTRARVVLVAAELRDRADRLASLGLSPGSEIELLQKRPAYVVEAGETRLALDEEVARQIFVQRVA' A
#
# COMPACT_ATOMS: atom_id res chain seq x y z
N MET A 1 -5.37 10.62 7.17
CA MET A 1 -4.49 9.95 6.19
C MET A 1 -3.26 9.45 6.91
N THR A 2 -2.87 8.22 6.65
CA THR A 2 -1.75 7.64 7.37
C THR A 2 -0.86 6.85 6.42
N ARG A 3 0.38 6.58 6.82
CA ARG A 3 1.28 5.75 6.00
C ARG A 3 0.89 4.30 6.11
N LEU A 4 1.04 3.58 5.00
CA LEU A 4 0.78 2.14 5.00
C LEU A 4 1.61 1.43 6.06
N SER A 5 2.84 1.89 6.28
CA SER A 5 3.78 1.26 7.20
C SER A 5 3.33 1.26 8.66
N VAL A 6 2.38 2.13 9.04
CA VAL A 6 1.94 2.19 10.44
C VAL A 6 0.58 1.52 10.67
N LEU A 7 -0.02 0.94 9.63
CA LEU A 7 -1.27 0.22 9.81
C LEU A 7 -1.04 -1.08 10.56
N PRO A 8 -1.97 -1.48 11.43
CA PRO A 8 -1.91 -2.83 11.98
C PRO A 8 -2.16 -3.88 10.91
N THR A 9 -1.54 -5.04 11.06
CA THR A 9 -1.81 -6.18 10.20
C THR A 9 -3.31 -6.53 10.26
N GLY A 10 -3.88 -6.86 9.13
CA GLY A 10 -5.31 -7.18 9.03
C GLY A 10 -6.20 -5.99 8.73
N THR A 11 -5.62 -4.80 8.59
CA THR A 11 -6.39 -3.58 8.33
C THR A 11 -6.64 -3.42 6.84
N ARG A 12 -7.88 -3.04 6.52
CA ARG A 12 -8.24 -2.66 5.15
C ARG A 12 -8.20 -1.15 5.04
N ALA A 13 -7.71 -0.67 3.91
CA ALA A 13 -7.56 0.76 3.71
C ALA A 13 -7.66 1.09 2.22
N ARG A 14 -7.92 2.37 1.94
CA ARG A 14 -7.93 2.88 0.57
C ARG A 14 -6.68 3.71 0.36
N VAL A 15 -6.01 3.50 -0.76
CA VAL A 15 -4.84 4.30 -1.11
C VAL A 15 -5.30 5.71 -1.45
N VAL A 16 -4.68 6.71 -0.81
CA VAL A 16 -4.98 8.12 -1.05
C VAL A 16 -3.97 8.71 -2.01
N LEU A 17 -2.69 8.49 -1.74
CA LEU A 17 -1.65 8.98 -2.64
C LEU A 17 -0.38 8.16 -2.45
N VAL A 18 0.45 8.21 -3.48
CA VAL A 18 1.80 7.66 -3.47
C VAL A 18 2.75 8.84 -3.52
N ALA A 19 3.72 8.88 -2.59
CA ALA A 19 4.60 10.03 -2.47
C ALA A 19 5.42 10.26 -3.74
N ALA A 20 5.84 11.52 -3.93
CA ALA A 20 6.58 11.91 -5.12
C ALA A 20 7.89 11.14 -5.29
N GLU A 21 8.49 10.69 -4.20
CA GLU A 21 9.71 9.90 -4.24
C GLU A 21 9.53 8.57 -4.97
N LEU A 22 8.29 8.11 -5.09
CA LEU A 22 7.98 6.88 -5.82
C LEU A 22 7.47 7.13 -7.22
N ARG A 23 7.65 8.36 -7.74
CA ARG A 23 7.08 8.72 -9.04
C ARG A 23 7.51 7.75 -10.14
N ASP A 24 8.77 7.34 -10.14
CA ASP A 24 9.29 6.43 -11.15
C ASP A 24 8.67 5.05 -11.07
N ARG A 25 8.06 4.72 -9.95
CA ARG A 25 7.44 3.41 -9.72
C ARG A 25 5.92 3.48 -9.76
N ALA A 26 5.36 4.68 -9.87
CA ALA A 26 3.92 4.86 -9.72
C ALA A 26 3.13 4.07 -10.75
N ASP A 27 3.56 4.08 -12.01
CA ASP A 27 2.86 3.34 -13.06
C ASP A 27 2.90 1.84 -12.81
N ARG A 28 4.05 1.35 -12.35
CA ARG A 28 4.20 -0.06 -12.03
C ARG A 28 3.32 -0.45 -10.85
N LEU A 29 3.34 0.38 -9.80
CA LEU A 29 2.50 0.14 -8.63
C LEU A 29 1.02 0.16 -9.01
N ALA A 30 0.62 1.10 -9.87
CA ALA A 30 -0.76 1.18 -10.31
C ALA A 30 -1.19 -0.06 -11.09
N SER A 31 -0.32 -0.57 -11.94
CA SER A 31 -0.64 -1.77 -12.71
C SER A 31 -0.78 -3.00 -11.82
N LEU A 32 -0.24 -2.93 -10.60
CA LEU A 32 -0.35 -4.00 -9.61
C LEU A 32 -1.48 -3.75 -8.61
N GLY A 33 -2.25 -2.68 -8.78
CA GLY A 33 -3.39 -2.40 -7.93
C GLY A 33 -3.15 -1.38 -6.82
N LEU A 34 -1.98 -0.73 -6.82
CA LEU A 34 -1.64 0.27 -5.79
C LEU A 34 -1.68 1.67 -6.40
N SER A 35 -2.87 2.16 -6.62
CA SER A 35 -3.06 3.53 -7.12
C SER A 35 -4.09 4.23 -6.25
N PRO A 36 -4.14 5.56 -6.28
CA PRO A 36 -5.16 6.28 -5.51
C PRO A 36 -6.55 5.77 -5.82
N GLY A 37 -7.32 5.50 -4.78
CA GLY A 37 -8.66 4.93 -4.88
C GLY A 37 -8.72 3.42 -4.73
N SER A 38 -7.60 2.72 -4.82
CA SER A 38 -7.58 1.26 -4.67
C SER A 38 -7.76 0.87 -3.21
N GLU A 39 -8.55 -0.18 -2.97
CA GLU A 39 -8.67 -0.74 -1.62
C GLU A 39 -7.68 -1.89 -1.48
N ILE A 40 -7.03 -1.93 -0.34
CA ILE A 40 -6.03 -2.95 -0.04
C ILE A 40 -6.21 -3.47 1.36
N GLU A 41 -5.61 -4.61 1.63
CA GLU A 41 -5.55 -5.15 2.98
C GLU A 41 -4.09 -5.47 3.31
N LEU A 42 -3.64 -5.02 4.48
CA LEU A 42 -2.27 -5.31 4.93
C LEU A 42 -2.28 -6.66 5.61
N LEU A 43 -1.64 -7.64 4.99
CA LEU A 43 -1.66 -9.01 5.49
C LEU A 43 -0.50 -9.32 6.42
N GLN A 44 0.65 -8.65 6.23
CA GLN A 44 1.87 -9.00 6.93
C GLN A 44 2.83 -7.83 6.87
N LYS A 45 3.71 -7.70 7.87
CA LYS A 45 4.73 -6.66 7.88
C LYS A 45 6.14 -7.23 7.83
N ARG A 46 6.35 -8.45 8.26
CA ARG A 46 7.69 -9.03 8.32
C ARG A 46 7.67 -10.42 7.71
N PRO A 47 8.72 -10.79 6.99
CA PRO A 47 9.95 -10.01 6.70
C PRO A 47 9.75 -8.89 5.68
N ALA A 48 8.60 -8.82 5.03
CA ALA A 48 8.26 -7.75 4.11
C ALA A 48 6.80 -7.38 4.31
N TYR A 49 6.42 -6.18 3.88
CA TYR A 49 5.02 -5.80 3.88
C TYR A 49 4.32 -6.55 2.76
N VAL A 50 3.28 -7.30 3.10
CA VAL A 50 2.49 -7.99 2.10
C VAL A 50 1.10 -7.38 2.10
N VAL A 51 0.68 -6.88 0.96
CA VAL A 51 -0.64 -6.30 0.79
C VAL A 51 -1.40 -7.06 -0.27
N GLU A 52 -2.71 -7.13 -0.09
CA GLU A 52 -3.60 -7.71 -1.08
C GLU A 52 -4.40 -6.59 -1.71
N ALA A 53 -4.33 -6.50 -3.04
CA ALA A 53 -5.06 -5.52 -3.82
C ALA A 53 -5.81 -6.27 -4.91
N GLY A 54 -7.14 -6.36 -4.76
CA GLY A 54 -7.93 -7.20 -5.65
C GLY A 54 -7.50 -8.65 -5.52
N GLU A 55 -7.10 -9.26 -6.64
CA GLU A 55 -6.65 -10.64 -6.64
C GLU A 55 -5.14 -10.76 -6.63
N THR A 56 -4.43 -9.65 -6.41
CA THR A 56 -2.98 -9.61 -6.45
C THR A 56 -2.42 -9.44 -5.05
N ARG A 57 -1.38 -10.20 -4.73
CA ARG A 57 -0.62 -10.00 -3.51
C ARG A 57 0.75 -9.48 -3.86
N LEU A 58 1.17 -8.45 -3.13
CA LEU A 58 2.41 -7.73 -3.38
C LEU A 58 3.27 -7.72 -2.14
N ALA A 59 4.56 -7.95 -2.32
CA ALA A 59 5.54 -7.76 -1.25
C ALA A 59 6.22 -6.42 -1.48
N LEU A 60 6.24 -5.58 -0.45
CA LEU A 60 6.82 -4.26 -0.51
C LEU A 60 7.87 -4.13 0.58
N ASP A 61 8.95 -3.41 0.30
CA ASP A 61 9.88 -3.09 1.37
C ASP A 61 9.35 -1.95 2.22
N GLU A 62 9.96 -1.75 3.37
CA GLU A 62 9.50 -0.74 4.32
C GLU A 62 9.59 0.66 3.75
N GLU A 63 10.61 0.94 2.96
CA GLU A 63 10.78 2.27 2.39
C GLU A 63 9.60 2.61 1.48
N VAL A 64 9.16 1.68 0.66
CA VAL A 64 8.00 1.89 -0.20
C VAL A 64 6.74 2.03 0.64
N ALA A 65 6.57 1.17 1.65
CA ALA A 65 5.38 1.21 2.50
C ALA A 65 5.23 2.54 3.24
N ARG A 66 6.36 3.19 3.59
CA ARG A 66 6.32 4.49 4.26
C ARG A 66 5.91 5.63 3.35
N GLN A 67 5.92 5.41 2.05
CA GLN A 67 5.63 6.45 1.07
C GLN A 67 4.28 6.26 0.39
N ILE A 68 3.49 5.30 0.86
CA ILE A 68 2.12 5.09 0.41
C ILE A 68 1.20 5.55 1.51
N PHE A 69 0.33 6.49 1.21
CA PHE A 69 -0.58 7.07 2.19
C PHE A 69 -1.98 6.53 1.96
N VAL A 70 -2.61 6.12 3.04
CA VAL A 70 -3.89 5.41 2.98
C VAL A 70 -4.86 5.99 3.98
N GLN A 71 -6.13 5.63 3.82
CA GLN A 71 -7.18 5.93 4.78
C GLN A 71 -7.89 4.62 5.10
N ARG A 72 -8.04 4.33 6.39
CA ARG A 72 -8.71 3.11 6.80
C ARG A 72 -10.16 3.13 6.32
N VAL A 73 -10.65 1.97 5.90
CA VAL A 73 -12.07 1.80 5.59
C VAL A 73 -12.73 1.07 6.75
N ALA A 74 -13.91 1.53 7.08
CA ALA A 74 -14.64 0.99 8.22
C ALA A 74 -15.18 -0.41 7.93
#